data_72b2582c74857bfabdbaa667c69e38cf
#
_entry.id   72b2582c74857bfabdbaa667c69e38cf
#
_cell.length_a   1.000
_cell.length_b   1.000
_cell.length_c   1.000
_cell.angle_alpha   90.00
_cell.angle_beta   90.00
_cell.angle_gamma   90.00
#
_symmetry.space_group_name_H-M   'P 1'
#
loop_
_entity.id
_entity.type
_entity.pdbx_description
1 polymer ?
#
loop_
_entity_poly.entity_id
_entity_poly.type
_entity_poly.pdbx_seq_one_letter_code
_entity_poly.pdbx_strand_id
1 'polypeptide(L)'
;MSDSSIQTQRLQRVYETAKNSLNISTQVALAGGVAAPATMYHMDISFRSTRNKWSIAKRYSEFYTVRQQLRKFLKQYKQQLGGAPVPAPLLALDKVLEAAFPRRHFRCDNNLIITERRAALETFVQSLVKVISSIPMAADVAATTSVSTLTAETKQLVVLYAILRDFLEYPDKQIESETKLKLAVLSLEDVVVDSRSNLLESVECVSTSECCSICLGEWDDEECAGMNVVKLPCTHAFHEECLLEWLQANIHCPMCREEPTTRVSLDVGAAQHASHDSNADAATTDRHTFC
;
A
#
# COMPACT_ATOMS: atom_id res chain seq x y z
N MET A 1 -20.94 -15.69 -4.77
CA MET A 1 -20.27 -14.77 -3.84
C MET A 1 -20.22 -13.42 -4.54
N SER A 2 -20.44 -12.29 -3.84
CA SER A 2 -20.38 -10.98 -4.50
C SER A 2 -18.92 -10.61 -4.81
N ASP A 3 -18.65 -9.97 -5.96
CA ASP A 3 -17.30 -9.52 -6.40
C ASP A 3 -16.55 -8.77 -5.30
N SER A 4 -17.23 -7.96 -4.51
CA SER A 4 -16.67 -7.25 -3.36
C SER A 4 -16.03 -8.16 -2.30
N SER A 5 -16.55 -9.38 -2.11
CA SER A 5 -15.99 -10.34 -1.15
C SER A 5 -14.68 -10.95 -1.64
N ILE A 6 -14.59 -11.26 -2.94
CA ILE A 6 -13.40 -11.86 -3.56
C ILE A 6 -12.26 -10.86 -3.56
N GLN A 7 -12.51 -9.63 -3.99
CA GLN A 7 -11.52 -8.56 -3.99
C GLN A 7 -10.98 -8.25 -2.58
N THR A 8 -11.85 -8.29 -1.57
CA THR A 8 -11.43 -8.12 -0.16
C THR A 8 -10.49 -9.25 0.28
N GLN A 9 -10.78 -10.49 -0.09
CA GLN A 9 -9.93 -11.64 0.22
C GLN A 9 -8.57 -11.54 -0.48
N ARG A 10 -8.51 -11.14 -1.76
CA ARG A 10 -7.27 -10.89 -2.51
C ARG A 10 -6.40 -9.85 -1.82
N LEU A 11 -6.98 -8.72 -1.47
CA LEU A 11 -6.27 -7.66 -0.74
C LEU A 11 -5.74 -8.16 0.61
N GLN A 12 -6.53 -8.91 1.36
CA GLN A 12 -6.10 -9.46 2.64
C GLN A 12 -4.89 -10.40 2.47
N ARG A 13 -4.91 -11.31 1.49
CA ARG A 13 -3.78 -12.21 1.20
C ARG A 13 -2.51 -11.42 0.89
N VAL A 14 -2.59 -10.42 0.02
CA VAL A 14 -1.46 -9.58 -0.37
C VAL A 14 -0.90 -8.82 0.84
N TYR A 15 -1.76 -8.23 1.68
CA TYR A 15 -1.34 -7.53 2.89
C TYR A 15 -0.70 -8.46 3.92
N GLU A 16 -1.22 -9.68 4.12
CA GLU A 16 -0.60 -10.64 5.03
C GLU A 16 0.78 -11.08 4.52
N THR A 17 0.92 -11.34 3.22
CA THR A 17 2.23 -11.68 2.63
C THR A 17 3.22 -10.52 2.76
N ALA A 18 2.79 -9.28 2.49
CA ALA A 18 3.62 -8.09 2.68
C ALA A 18 4.07 -7.96 4.15
N LYS A 19 3.16 -8.10 5.12
CA LYS A 19 3.51 -8.07 6.56
C LYS A 19 4.52 -9.15 6.96
N ASN A 20 4.43 -10.33 6.36
CA ASN A 20 5.36 -11.44 6.62
C ASN A 20 6.72 -11.21 5.96
N SER A 21 6.79 -10.37 4.92
CA SER A 21 8.04 -9.99 4.25
C SER A 21 8.81 -8.88 4.98
N LEU A 22 8.22 -8.25 6.00
CA LEU A 22 8.83 -7.19 6.80
C LEU A 22 10.03 -7.69 7.58
N ASN A 23 11.17 -7.04 7.38
CA ASN A 23 12.41 -7.28 8.11
C ASN A 23 12.91 -5.98 8.72
N ILE A 24 13.33 -6.05 10.00
CA ILE A 24 13.93 -4.92 10.71
C ILE A 24 15.26 -5.38 11.28
N SER A 25 16.29 -4.57 11.12
CA SER A 25 17.61 -4.77 11.70
C SER A 25 17.98 -3.55 12.53
N THR A 26 18.31 -3.76 13.81
CA THR A 26 18.61 -2.68 14.75
C THR A 26 20.09 -2.64 15.10
N GLN A 27 20.72 -1.50 14.89
CA GLN A 27 22.05 -1.17 15.35
C GLN A 27 21.97 -0.13 16.47
N VAL A 28 22.89 -0.17 17.41
CA VAL A 28 22.93 0.77 18.54
C VAL A 28 24.23 1.55 18.49
N ALA A 29 24.11 2.88 18.53
CA ALA A 29 25.23 3.79 18.58
C ALA A 29 25.11 4.77 19.74
N LEU A 30 26.23 5.27 20.23
CA LEU A 30 26.27 6.38 21.17
C LEU A 30 26.41 7.68 20.38
N ALA A 31 25.46 8.59 20.53
CA ALA A 31 25.47 9.90 19.90
C ALA A 31 25.61 10.98 20.97
N GLY A 32 26.32 12.06 20.65
CA GLY A 32 26.53 13.19 21.55
C GLY A 32 27.97 13.31 22.06
N GLY A 33 28.25 14.42 22.76
CA GLY A 33 29.57 14.67 23.34
C GLY A 33 29.89 13.80 24.54
N VAL A 34 31.16 13.80 24.95
CA VAL A 34 31.70 12.97 26.07
C VAL A 34 30.96 13.19 27.39
N ALA A 35 30.35 14.36 27.59
CA ALA A 35 29.68 14.71 28.86
C ALA A 35 28.27 14.09 29.03
N ALA A 36 27.55 13.78 27.95
CA ALA A 36 26.21 13.18 28.02
C ALA A 36 25.89 12.35 26.77
N PRO A 37 26.49 11.16 26.62
CA PRO A 37 26.20 10.31 25.49
C PRO A 37 24.76 9.82 25.55
N ALA A 38 24.03 9.88 24.43
CA ALA A 38 22.68 9.33 24.29
C ALA A 38 22.73 8.05 23.46
N THR A 39 22.05 7.01 23.94
CA THR A 39 21.90 5.77 23.16
C THR A 39 20.91 5.99 22.04
N MET A 40 21.36 5.80 20.78
CA MET A 40 20.56 5.87 19.56
C MET A 40 20.33 4.47 19.02
N TYR A 41 19.08 4.20 18.66
CA TYR A 41 18.67 2.97 18.01
C TYR A 41 18.43 3.27 16.53
N HIS A 42 19.33 2.79 15.68
CA HIS A 42 19.24 2.88 14.22
C HIS A 42 18.55 1.62 13.72
N MET A 43 17.42 1.76 13.10
CA MET A 43 16.62 0.64 12.60
C MET A 43 16.48 0.72 11.09
N ASP A 44 17.02 -0.28 10.40
CA ASP A 44 16.86 -0.46 8.97
C ASP A 44 15.62 -1.32 8.74
N ILE A 45 14.63 -0.75 8.10
CA ILE A 45 13.32 -1.34 7.85
C ILE A 45 13.21 -1.66 6.36
N SER A 46 12.80 -2.87 6.03
CA SER A 46 12.66 -3.31 4.65
C SER A 46 11.52 -4.29 4.46
N PHE A 47 10.87 -4.20 3.29
CA PHE A 47 9.95 -5.21 2.81
C PHE A 47 10.61 -6.00 1.68
N ARG A 48 10.72 -7.31 1.82
CA ARG A 48 11.31 -8.17 0.78
C ARG A 48 10.46 -8.16 -0.48
N SER A 49 9.14 -8.10 -0.33
CA SER A 49 8.18 -8.10 -1.43
C SER A 49 8.34 -6.88 -2.34
N THR A 50 8.35 -5.66 -1.78
CA THR A 50 8.42 -4.42 -2.56
C THR A 50 9.84 -3.92 -2.79
N ARG A 51 10.86 -4.55 -2.18
CA ARG A 51 12.26 -4.10 -2.16
C ARG A 51 12.47 -2.68 -1.62
N ASN A 52 11.45 -2.08 -1.03
CA ASN A 52 11.58 -0.78 -0.40
C ASN A 52 12.29 -0.91 0.94
N LYS A 53 13.13 0.08 1.23
CA LYS A 53 13.87 0.15 2.48
C LYS A 53 14.03 1.60 2.92
N TRP A 54 14.02 1.83 4.22
CA TRP A 54 14.35 3.11 4.86
C TRP A 54 14.92 2.85 6.24
N SER A 55 15.45 3.87 6.88
CA SER A 55 15.99 3.76 8.22
C SER A 55 15.49 4.89 9.11
N ILE A 56 15.31 4.60 10.39
CA ILE A 56 15.00 5.57 11.43
C ILE A 56 16.08 5.54 12.49
N ALA A 57 16.35 6.68 13.10
CA ALA A 57 17.29 6.81 14.20
C ALA A 57 16.62 7.54 15.37
N LYS A 58 16.32 6.82 16.44
CA LYS A 58 15.55 7.33 17.59
C LYS A 58 16.20 6.98 18.91
N ARG A 59 16.00 7.86 19.92
CA ARG A 59 16.35 7.58 21.31
C ARG A 59 15.20 6.89 22.03
N TYR A 60 15.49 6.17 23.10
CA TYR A 60 14.46 5.52 23.92
C TYR A 60 13.33 6.46 24.34
N SER A 61 13.63 7.73 24.65
CA SER A 61 12.61 8.72 25.04
C SER A 61 11.59 8.99 23.95
N GLU A 62 11.98 8.92 22.67
CA GLU A 62 11.07 9.13 21.55
C GLU A 62 10.10 7.95 21.39
N PHE A 63 10.57 6.71 21.55
CA PHE A 63 9.69 5.53 21.59
C PHE A 63 8.72 5.59 22.77
N TYR A 64 9.19 6.03 23.92
CA TYR A 64 8.31 6.21 25.08
C TYR A 64 7.24 7.28 24.83
N THR A 65 7.64 8.40 24.25
CA THR A 65 6.72 9.52 23.95
C THR A 65 5.64 9.11 22.96
N VAL A 66 6.01 8.48 21.81
CA VAL A 66 5.02 8.02 20.84
C VAL A 66 4.08 6.96 21.43
N ARG A 67 4.60 6.05 22.26
CA ARG A 67 3.76 5.06 22.95
C ARG A 67 2.73 5.74 23.88
N GLN A 68 3.11 6.79 24.62
CA GLN A 68 2.16 7.54 25.46
C GLN A 68 1.14 8.31 24.61
N GLN A 69 1.58 8.89 23.49
CA GLN A 69 0.69 9.57 22.54
C GLN A 69 -0.36 8.60 21.96
N LEU A 70 0.06 7.42 21.52
CA LEU A 70 -0.82 6.39 21.00
C LEU A 70 -1.80 5.86 22.06
N ARG A 71 -1.34 5.68 23.31
CA ARG A 71 -2.23 5.31 24.44
C ARG A 71 -3.29 6.35 24.72
N LYS A 72 -2.90 7.64 24.73
CA LYS A 72 -3.83 8.75 24.92
C LYS A 72 -4.86 8.79 23.79
N PHE A 73 -4.40 8.68 22.56
CA PHE A 73 -5.24 8.63 21.36
C PHE A 73 -6.27 7.49 21.47
N LEU A 74 -5.82 6.27 21.73
CA LEU A 74 -6.69 5.10 21.79
C LEU A 74 -7.72 5.19 22.95
N LYS A 75 -7.31 5.74 24.11
CA LYS A 75 -8.22 5.99 25.22
C LYS A 75 -9.32 6.98 24.86
N GLN A 76 -8.96 8.07 24.19
CA GLN A 76 -9.93 9.08 23.73
C GLN A 76 -10.89 8.48 22.69
N TYR A 77 -10.37 7.69 21.74
CA TYR A 77 -11.18 7.00 20.76
C TYR A 77 -12.20 6.06 21.41
N LYS A 78 -11.76 5.19 22.34
CA LYS A 78 -12.64 4.26 23.05
C LYS A 78 -13.76 4.97 23.84
N GLN A 79 -13.48 6.16 24.36
CA GLN A 79 -14.51 6.99 25.06
C GLN A 79 -15.56 7.55 24.09
N GLN A 80 -15.21 7.81 22.84
CA GLN A 80 -16.10 8.37 21.81
C GLN A 80 -16.93 7.30 21.08
N LEU A 81 -16.51 6.04 21.15
CA LEU A 81 -17.04 4.98 20.30
C LEU A 81 -18.50 4.58 20.61
N GLY A 82 -19.00 4.86 21.83
CA GLY A 82 -20.40 4.62 22.19
C GLY A 82 -20.92 3.19 21.99
N GLY A 83 -20.03 2.17 21.93
CA GLY A 83 -20.40 0.77 21.73
C GLY A 83 -20.34 0.26 20.27
N ALA A 84 -19.93 1.10 19.31
CA ALA A 84 -19.72 0.67 17.94
C ALA A 84 -18.51 -0.29 17.82
N PRO A 85 -18.44 -1.15 16.80
CA PRO A 85 -17.30 -2.06 16.59
C PRO A 85 -16.00 -1.26 16.36
N VAL A 86 -14.91 -1.75 16.97
CA VAL A 86 -13.58 -1.13 16.81
C VAL A 86 -12.96 -1.57 15.49
N PRO A 87 -12.50 -0.67 14.62
CA PRO A 87 -11.81 -1.01 13.38
C PRO A 87 -10.56 -1.87 13.61
N ALA A 88 -10.28 -2.77 12.68
CA ALA A 88 -9.16 -3.72 12.78
C ALA A 88 -7.79 -3.06 13.05
N PRO A 89 -7.41 -1.92 12.43
CA PRO A 89 -6.16 -1.25 12.73
C PRO A 89 -6.07 -0.76 14.19
N LEU A 90 -7.17 -0.33 14.79
CA LEU A 90 -7.21 0.11 16.18
C LEU A 90 -7.17 -1.06 17.16
N LEU A 91 -7.76 -2.20 16.81
CA LEU A 91 -7.60 -3.44 17.58
C LEU A 91 -6.16 -3.95 17.53
N ALA A 92 -5.51 -3.84 16.37
CA ALA A 92 -4.10 -4.19 16.24
C ALA A 92 -3.22 -3.26 17.08
N LEU A 93 -3.48 -1.96 17.06
CA LEU A 93 -2.79 -0.98 17.90
C LEU A 93 -2.96 -1.27 19.39
N ASP A 94 -4.16 -1.63 19.83
CA ASP A 94 -4.44 -1.98 21.24
C ASP A 94 -3.53 -3.12 21.70
N LYS A 95 -3.45 -4.20 20.91
CA LYS A 95 -2.54 -5.33 21.19
C LYS A 95 -1.07 -4.92 21.27
N VAL A 96 -0.63 -4.00 20.39
CA VAL A 96 0.75 -3.46 20.43
C VAL A 96 1.01 -2.68 21.71
N LEU A 97 0.03 -1.92 22.20
CA LEU A 97 0.17 -1.13 23.42
C LEU A 97 0.05 -1.93 24.71
N GLU A 98 -0.62 -3.10 24.68
CA GLU A 98 -0.67 -4.06 25.77
C GLU A 98 0.62 -4.89 25.87
N ALA A 99 1.35 -5.08 24.78
CA ALA A 99 2.58 -5.84 24.76
C ALA A 99 3.65 -5.25 25.67
N ALA A 100 4.58 -6.12 26.09
CA ALA A 100 5.69 -5.75 26.94
C ALA A 100 6.54 -4.63 26.29
N PHE A 101 6.87 -3.63 27.08
CA PHE A 101 7.67 -2.49 26.63
C PHE A 101 8.77 -2.22 27.66
N PRO A 102 10.00 -1.90 27.25
CA PRO A 102 11.12 -1.70 28.17
C PRO A 102 10.83 -0.61 29.20
N ARG A 103 11.31 -0.83 30.41
CA ARG A 103 11.13 0.12 31.50
C ARG A 103 11.98 1.38 31.30
N ARG A 104 11.52 2.50 31.85
CA ARG A 104 12.29 3.72 31.93
C ARG A 104 13.34 3.57 33.06
N HIS A 105 14.60 3.78 32.72
CA HIS A 105 15.69 3.83 33.67
C HIS A 105 16.16 5.27 33.83
N PHE A 106 16.47 5.68 35.08
CA PHE A 106 16.99 7.01 35.38
C PHE A 106 18.54 7.04 35.42
N ARG A 107 19.17 5.86 35.26
CA ARG A 107 20.63 5.72 35.20
C ARG A 107 21.09 5.63 33.75
N CYS A 108 22.40 5.83 33.58
CA CYS A 108 23.03 5.60 32.26
C CYS A 108 22.76 4.18 31.77
N ASP A 109 22.55 4.04 30.47
CA ASP A 109 22.30 2.74 29.86
C ASP A 109 23.55 1.88 29.95
N ASN A 110 23.42 0.67 30.51
CA ASN A 110 24.44 -0.37 30.47
C ASN A 110 24.11 -1.38 29.35
N ASN A 111 25.06 -2.28 29.06
CA ASN A 111 24.90 -3.26 27.99
C ASN A 111 23.65 -4.14 28.13
N LEU A 112 23.24 -4.50 29.34
CA LEU A 112 22.03 -5.30 29.58
C LEU A 112 20.78 -4.52 29.22
N ILE A 113 20.68 -3.28 29.69
CA ILE A 113 19.57 -2.38 29.37
C ILE A 113 19.48 -2.12 27.84
N ILE A 114 20.63 -1.90 27.20
CA ILE A 114 20.71 -1.68 25.76
C ILE A 114 20.20 -2.91 24.99
N THR A 115 20.64 -4.10 25.37
CA THR A 115 20.25 -5.36 24.73
C THR A 115 18.75 -5.64 24.90
N GLU A 116 18.21 -5.49 26.12
CA GLU A 116 16.79 -5.65 26.42
C GLU A 116 15.95 -4.66 25.57
N ARG A 117 16.36 -3.38 25.57
CA ARG A 117 15.65 -2.35 24.81
C ARG A 117 15.71 -2.59 23.30
N ARG A 118 16.88 -3.00 22.79
CA ARG A 118 17.05 -3.26 21.36
C ARG A 118 15.98 -4.22 20.83
N ALA A 119 15.87 -5.40 21.41
CA ALA A 119 14.92 -6.43 20.98
C ALA A 119 13.46 -5.97 21.13
N ALA A 120 13.12 -5.37 22.28
CA ALA A 120 11.76 -4.93 22.55
C ALA A 120 11.34 -3.74 21.68
N LEU A 121 12.23 -2.78 21.40
CA LEU A 121 11.96 -1.64 20.52
C LEU A 121 11.86 -2.07 19.05
N GLU A 122 12.66 -3.04 18.62
CA GLU A 122 12.56 -3.66 17.29
C GLU A 122 11.18 -4.30 17.08
N THR A 123 10.73 -5.13 18.04
CA THR A 123 9.40 -5.74 18.03
C THR A 123 8.29 -4.68 18.04
N PHE A 124 8.46 -3.60 18.81
CA PHE A 124 7.50 -2.49 18.85
C PHE A 124 7.39 -1.79 17.49
N VAL A 125 8.51 -1.43 16.86
CA VAL A 125 8.52 -0.81 15.51
C VAL A 125 7.93 -1.76 14.49
N GLN A 126 8.32 -3.04 14.49
CA GLN A 126 7.74 -4.05 13.60
C GLN A 126 6.21 -4.09 13.70
N SER A 127 5.70 -4.05 14.92
CA SER A 127 4.26 -4.05 15.17
C SER A 127 3.59 -2.76 14.69
N LEU A 128 4.21 -1.59 14.89
CA LEU A 128 3.70 -0.31 14.39
C LEU A 128 3.70 -0.24 12.87
N VAL A 129 4.73 -0.76 12.21
CA VAL A 129 4.77 -0.85 10.73
C VAL A 129 3.62 -1.73 10.22
N LYS A 130 3.33 -2.86 10.87
CA LYS A 130 2.16 -3.69 10.51
C LYS A 130 0.82 -2.97 10.73
N VAL A 131 0.73 -2.12 11.76
CA VAL A 131 -0.48 -1.31 11.99
C VAL A 131 -0.65 -0.26 10.90
N ILE A 132 0.38 0.53 10.56
CA ILE A 132 0.26 1.58 9.55
C ILE A 132 -0.09 0.99 8.18
N SER A 133 0.53 -0.12 7.77
CA SER A 133 0.23 -0.82 6.51
C SER A 133 -1.17 -1.43 6.48
N SER A 134 -1.83 -1.60 7.64
CA SER A 134 -3.22 -2.11 7.72
C SER A 134 -4.28 -1.02 7.66
N ILE A 135 -3.89 0.26 7.73
CA ILE A 135 -4.83 1.37 7.64
C ILE A 135 -5.20 1.58 6.17
N PRO A 136 -6.48 1.46 5.80
CA PRO A 136 -6.92 1.69 4.42
C PRO A 136 -6.78 3.18 4.11
N MET A 137 -5.60 3.56 3.60
CA MET A 137 -5.29 4.94 3.26
C MET A 137 -5.22 5.15 1.75
N ALA A 138 -5.48 6.34 1.36
CA ALA A 138 -5.09 7.04 0.16
C ALA A 138 -6.01 6.93 -1.06
N ALA A 139 -6.47 5.80 -1.54
CA ALA A 139 -7.36 5.81 -2.70
C ALA A 139 -8.72 6.45 -2.37
N ASP A 140 -9.24 6.21 -1.17
CA ASP A 140 -10.54 6.73 -0.74
C ASP A 140 -10.44 8.19 -0.23
N VAL A 141 -9.28 8.59 0.32
CA VAL A 141 -9.06 9.96 0.81
C VAL A 141 -8.64 10.90 -0.32
N ALA A 142 -7.90 10.43 -1.30
CA ALA A 142 -7.54 11.23 -2.48
C ALA A 142 -8.71 11.44 -3.46
N ALA A 143 -9.67 10.49 -3.49
CA ALA A 143 -10.88 10.63 -4.29
C ALA A 143 -11.93 11.53 -3.64
N THR A 144 -11.83 11.79 -2.33
CA THR A 144 -12.77 12.65 -1.60
C THR A 144 -12.22 14.06 -1.51
N THR A 145 -12.62 14.89 -2.45
CA THR A 145 -12.18 16.29 -2.62
C THR A 145 -12.55 17.21 -1.44
N SER A 146 -13.22 16.74 -0.41
CA SER A 146 -13.54 17.52 0.79
C SER A 146 -13.47 16.69 2.08
N VAL A 147 -12.61 17.14 3.00
CA VAL A 147 -12.44 16.57 4.35
C VAL A 147 -13.76 16.59 5.16
N SER A 148 -14.73 17.38 4.76
CA SER A 148 -16.03 17.51 5.43
C SER A 148 -16.97 16.30 5.31
N THR A 149 -16.73 15.42 4.31
CA THR A 149 -17.56 14.23 4.05
C THR A 149 -17.02 12.94 4.69
N LEU A 150 -15.83 12.98 5.30
CA LEU A 150 -15.26 11.82 5.98
C LEU A 150 -16.06 11.44 7.22
N THR A 151 -16.34 10.15 7.39
CA THR A 151 -16.95 9.63 8.62
C THR A 151 -16.05 9.92 9.84
N ALA A 152 -16.63 9.94 11.03
CA ALA A 152 -15.87 10.14 12.27
C ALA A 152 -14.76 9.08 12.43
N GLU A 153 -15.04 7.85 12.03
CA GLU A 153 -14.09 6.73 12.03
C GLU A 153 -12.90 6.99 11.11
N THR A 154 -13.14 7.38 9.86
CA THR A 154 -12.10 7.69 8.89
C THR A 154 -11.20 8.83 9.38
N LYS A 155 -11.78 9.87 10.00
CA LYS A 155 -11.01 10.97 10.58
C LYS A 155 -10.05 10.49 11.67
N GLN A 156 -10.47 9.56 12.51
CA GLN A 156 -9.61 9.00 13.55
C GLN A 156 -8.49 8.11 12.97
N LEU A 157 -8.77 7.34 11.92
CA LEU A 157 -7.73 6.56 11.23
C LEU A 157 -6.70 7.48 10.55
N VAL A 158 -7.11 8.60 10.00
CA VAL A 158 -6.20 9.63 9.45
C VAL A 158 -5.27 10.19 10.54
N VAL A 159 -5.80 10.48 11.73
CA VAL A 159 -4.99 10.97 12.86
C VAL A 159 -3.99 9.90 13.30
N LEU A 160 -4.43 8.64 13.44
CA LEU A 160 -3.53 7.53 13.77
C LEU A 160 -2.43 7.38 12.72
N TYR A 161 -2.81 7.41 11.44
CA TYR A 161 -1.87 7.32 10.34
C TYR A 161 -0.80 8.42 10.40
N ALA A 162 -1.22 9.67 10.64
CA ALA A 162 -0.30 10.81 10.74
C ALA A 162 0.72 10.62 11.89
N ILE A 163 0.27 10.17 13.08
CA ILE A 163 1.16 9.90 14.22
C ILE A 163 2.18 8.80 13.87
N LEU A 164 1.73 7.71 13.24
CA LEU A 164 2.60 6.60 12.88
C LEU A 164 3.57 6.98 11.76
N ARG A 165 3.09 7.69 10.73
CA ARG A 165 3.91 8.16 9.61
C ARG A 165 5.05 9.04 10.09
N ASP A 166 4.76 10.02 10.94
CA ASP A 166 5.75 10.93 11.52
C ASP A 166 6.80 10.18 12.34
N PHE A 167 6.38 9.32 13.26
CA PHE A 167 7.31 8.57 14.10
C PHE A 167 8.17 7.57 13.32
N LEU A 168 7.57 6.82 12.40
CA LEU A 168 8.25 5.81 11.57
C LEU A 168 9.02 6.40 10.40
N GLU A 169 8.91 7.72 10.17
CA GLU A 169 9.46 8.37 8.95
C GLU A 169 9.07 7.59 7.69
N TYR A 170 7.77 7.20 7.63
CA TYR A 170 7.24 6.28 6.62
C TYR A 170 7.32 6.92 5.24
N PRO A 171 8.11 6.37 4.29
CA PRO A 171 8.45 7.08 3.06
C PRO A 171 7.29 7.08 2.05
N ASP A 172 7.17 8.18 1.31
CA ASP A 172 6.15 8.34 0.25
C ASP A 172 6.24 7.25 -0.81
N LYS A 173 7.46 6.81 -1.13
CA LYS A 173 7.68 5.70 -2.06
C LYS A 173 7.02 4.40 -1.61
N GLN A 174 7.00 4.11 -0.30
CA GLN A 174 6.33 2.93 0.24
C GLN A 174 4.81 3.09 0.12
N ILE A 175 4.29 4.28 0.42
CA ILE A 175 2.86 4.61 0.28
C ILE A 175 2.42 4.45 -1.18
N GLU A 176 3.20 4.97 -2.11
CA GLU A 176 2.94 4.86 -3.54
C GLU A 176 2.92 3.38 -3.99
N SER A 177 3.89 2.59 -3.56
CA SER A 177 3.96 1.15 -3.87
C SER A 177 2.75 0.40 -3.33
N GLU A 178 2.34 0.66 -2.08
CA GLU A 178 1.16 0.03 -1.47
C GLU A 178 -0.14 0.45 -2.19
N THR A 179 -0.25 1.72 -2.58
CA THR A 179 -1.40 2.22 -3.32
C THR A 179 -1.50 1.60 -4.71
N LYS A 180 -0.40 1.56 -5.46
CA LYS A 180 -0.35 0.93 -6.78
C LYS A 180 -0.69 -0.55 -6.70
N LEU A 181 -0.15 -1.27 -5.72
CA LEU A 181 -0.46 -2.67 -5.50
C LEU A 181 -1.95 -2.89 -5.20
N LYS A 182 -2.53 -2.07 -4.33
CA LYS A 182 -3.98 -2.10 -4.03
C LYS A 182 -4.80 -1.90 -5.30
N LEU A 183 -4.49 -0.88 -6.09
CA LEU A 183 -5.20 -0.59 -7.34
C LEU A 183 -5.07 -1.74 -8.35
N ALA A 184 -3.87 -2.32 -8.47
CA ALA A 184 -3.63 -3.47 -9.34
C ALA A 184 -4.49 -4.67 -8.93
N VAL A 185 -4.56 -4.99 -7.63
CA VAL A 185 -5.39 -6.10 -7.12
C VAL A 185 -6.88 -5.83 -7.32
N LEU A 186 -7.34 -4.59 -7.13
CA LEU A 186 -8.73 -4.21 -7.35
C LEU A 186 -9.14 -4.20 -8.83
N SER A 187 -8.18 -4.11 -9.75
CA SER A 187 -8.44 -4.14 -11.20
C SER A 187 -8.48 -5.56 -11.78
N LEU A 188 -8.26 -6.60 -10.97
CA LEU A 188 -8.30 -7.99 -11.43
C LEU A 188 -9.74 -8.43 -11.71
N GLU A 189 -9.94 -9.02 -12.87
CA GLU A 189 -11.20 -9.64 -13.28
C GLU A 189 -11.06 -11.15 -13.33
N ASP A 190 -12.08 -11.87 -12.83
CA ASP A 190 -12.10 -13.34 -12.88
C ASP A 190 -12.35 -13.84 -14.31
N VAL A 191 -11.63 -14.88 -14.67
CA VAL A 191 -11.80 -15.59 -15.96
C VAL A 191 -12.31 -16.99 -15.69
N VAL A 192 -13.40 -17.34 -16.31
CA VAL A 192 -13.91 -18.73 -16.29
C VAL A 192 -13.22 -19.50 -17.38
N VAL A 193 -12.41 -20.48 -17.01
CA VAL A 193 -11.77 -21.41 -17.96
C VAL A 193 -12.72 -22.60 -18.10
N ASP A 194 -13.35 -22.76 -19.26
CA ASP A 194 -14.17 -23.92 -19.56
C ASP A 194 -13.32 -25.03 -20.18
N SER A 195 -13.02 -26.06 -19.40
CA SER A 195 -12.18 -27.20 -19.79
C SER A 195 -12.77 -28.05 -20.93
N ARG A 196 -14.00 -27.74 -21.38
CA ARG A 196 -14.72 -28.55 -22.40
C ARG A 196 -14.77 -27.93 -23.77
N SER A 197 -14.42 -26.67 -23.92
CA SER A 197 -14.36 -25.98 -25.20
C SER A 197 -13.01 -25.35 -25.40
N ASN A 198 -12.28 -25.81 -26.39
CA ASN A 198 -11.05 -25.16 -26.90
C ASN A 198 -11.36 -23.76 -27.52
N LEU A 199 -12.43 -23.15 -27.12
CA LEU A 199 -12.92 -21.87 -27.59
C LEU A 199 -13.26 -21.02 -26.37
N LEU A 200 -12.42 -20.03 -26.11
CA LEU A 200 -12.79 -18.85 -25.36
C LEU A 200 -13.92 -18.15 -26.12
N GLU A 201 -15.15 -18.67 -26.03
CA GLU A 201 -16.32 -17.96 -26.53
C GLU A 201 -16.58 -16.77 -25.62
N SER A 202 -16.41 -15.59 -26.16
CA SER A 202 -16.84 -14.28 -25.65
C SER A 202 -15.81 -13.33 -25.04
N VAL A 203 -14.52 -13.48 -25.33
CA VAL A 203 -13.59 -12.36 -25.06
C VAL A 203 -12.83 -12.05 -26.34
N GLU A 204 -13.23 -10.97 -27.00
CA GLU A 204 -12.46 -10.37 -28.11
C GLU A 204 -11.05 -10.09 -27.61
N CYS A 205 -10.04 -10.64 -28.29
CA CYS A 205 -8.61 -10.42 -28.10
C CYS A 205 -8.00 -10.95 -26.79
N VAL A 206 -8.09 -12.23 -26.52
CA VAL A 206 -7.14 -12.86 -25.63
C VAL A 206 -5.94 -13.31 -26.47
N SER A 207 -4.74 -12.84 -26.11
CA SER A 207 -3.51 -13.48 -26.53
C SER A 207 -3.65 -14.96 -26.15
N THR A 208 -3.63 -15.82 -27.15
CA THR A 208 -3.86 -17.25 -27.06
C THR A 208 -2.71 -17.97 -26.35
N SER A 209 -2.44 -17.65 -25.08
CA SER A 209 -1.55 -18.48 -24.29
C SER A 209 -2.39 -19.55 -23.59
N GLU A 210 -2.14 -20.78 -23.92
CA GLU A 210 -2.76 -21.96 -23.31
C GLU A 210 -2.26 -22.20 -21.87
N CYS A 211 -1.35 -21.38 -21.38
CA CYS A 211 -0.70 -21.51 -20.08
C CYS A 211 -0.43 -20.18 -19.37
N CYS A 212 -0.25 -20.24 -18.07
CA CYS A 212 0.20 -19.11 -17.26
C CYS A 212 1.68 -18.80 -17.54
N SER A 213 1.98 -17.64 -18.08
CA SER A 213 3.36 -17.23 -18.41
C SER A 213 4.28 -17.01 -17.19
N ILE A 214 3.77 -17.11 -15.97
CA ILE A 214 4.56 -16.98 -14.72
C ILE A 214 5.08 -18.35 -14.29
N CYS A 215 4.22 -19.36 -14.16
CA CYS A 215 4.60 -20.71 -13.73
C CYS A 215 4.77 -21.68 -14.91
N LEU A 216 4.34 -21.30 -16.12
CA LEU A 216 4.35 -22.11 -17.34
C LEU A 216 3.44 -23.35 -17.27
N GLY A 217 2.57 -23.45 -16.26
CA GLY A 217 1.55 -24.50 -16.14
C GLY A 217 0.36 -24.21 -17.02
N GLU A 218 -0.20 -25.25 -17.64
CA GLU A 218 -1.42 -25.16 -18.42
C GLU A 218 -2.63 -24.89 -17.52
N TRP A 219 -3.72 -24.35 -18.10
CA TRP A 219 -4.90 -23.98 -17.30
C TRP A 219 -5.65 -25.19 -16.70
N ASP A 220 -5.50 -26.35 -17.33
CA ASP A 220 -6.12 -27.62 -16.97
C ASP A 220 -5.15 -28.66 -16.36
N ASP A 221 -3.91 -28.25 -16.08
CA ASP A 221 -2.91 -29.10 -15.43
C ASP A 221 -3.41 -29.55 -14.03
N GLU A 222 -3.19 -30.84 -13.71
CA GLU A 222 -3.59 -31.42 -12.41
C GLU A 222 -2.96 -30.66 -11.22
N GLU A 223 -1.72 -30.16 -11.38
CA GLU A 223 -1.05 -29.34 -10.35
C GLU A 223 -1.67 -27.95 -10.19
N CYS A 224 -2.34 -27.46 -11.22
CA CYS A 224 -3.03 -26.17 -11.25
C CYS A 224 -4.56 -26.32 -11.06
N ALA A 225 -5.05 -27.56 -10.92
CA ALA A 225 -6.47 -27.85 -10.80
C ALA A 225 -7.09 -27.12 -9.59
N GLY A 226 -8.06 -26.26 -9.86
CA GLY A 226 -8.73 -25.45 -8.86
C GLY A 226 -8.09 -24.08 -8.59
N MET A 227 -7.02 -23.70 -9.27
CA MET A 227 -6.51 -22.34 -9.24
C MET A 227 -7.44 -21.40 -10.03
N ASN A 228 -7.79 -20.27 -9.43
CA ASN A 228 -8.54 -19.24 -10.13
C ASN A 228 -7.66 -18.58 -11.19
N VAL A 229 -8.24 -18.29 -12.35
CA VAL A 229 -7.59 -17.52 -13.41
C VAL A 229 -8.13 -16.11 -13.38
N VAL A 230 -7.23 -15.12 -13.43
CA VAL A 230 -7.55 -13.71 -13.41
C VAL A 230 -6.86 -12.99 -14.57
N LYS A 231 -7.47 -11.93 -15.06
CA LYS A 231 -6.88 -11.06 -16.08
C LYS A 231 -6.67 -9.64 -15.55
N LEU A 232 -5.64 -8.99 -16.09
CA LEU A 232 -5.34 -7.58 -15.90
C LEU A 232 -6.14 -6.71 -16.90
N PRO A 233 -6.23 -5.39 -16.70
CA PRO A 233 -6.87 -4.47 -17.66
C PRO A 233 -6.27 -4.50 -19.08
N CYS A 234 -5.02 -4.96 -19.21
CA CYS A 234 -4.37 -5.20 -20.49
C CYS A 234 -4.75 -6.55 -21.14
N THR A 235 -5.74 -7.23 -20.60
CA THR A 235 -6.31 -8.52 -21.05
C THR A 235 -5.43 -9.76 -20.87
N HIS A 236 -4.20 -9.63 -20.41
CA HIS A 236 -3.34 -10.80 -20.14
C HIS A 236 -3.82 -11.55 -18.90
N ALA A 237 -3.93 -12.88 -19.03
CA ALA A 237 -4.44 -13.79 -18.00
C ALA A 237 -3.33 -14.58 -17.31
N PHE A 238 -3.54 -14.91 -16.03
CA PHE A 238 -2.58 -15.63 -15.18
C PHE A 238 -3.35 -16.39 -14.10
N HIS A 239 -2.72 -17.40 -13.49
CA HIS A 239 -3.23 -17.92 -12.23
C HIS A 239 -3.22 -16.81 -11.17
N GLU A 240 -4.28 -16.72 -10.39
CA GLU A 240 -4.45 -15.66 -9.37
C GLU A 240 -3.26 -15.62 -8.41
N GLU A 241 -2.84 -16.75 -7.89
CA GLU A 241 -1.74 -16.82 -6.92
C GLU A 241 -0.40 -16.37 -7.54
N CYS A 242 -0.11 -16.82 -8.75
CA CYS A 242 1.09 -16.41 -9.48
C CYS A 242 1.14 -14.89 -9.70
N LEU A 243 0.01 -14.31 -10.11
CA LEU A 243 -0.07 -12.88 -10.38
C LEU A 243 -0.02 -12.05 -9.09
N LEU A 244 -0.69 -12.48 -8.02
CA LEU A 244 -0.65 -11.78 -6.73
C LEU A 244 0.78 -11.77 -6.14
N GLU A 245 1.53 -12.84 -6.27
CA GLU A 245 2.94 -12.90 -5.87
C GLU A 245 3.82 -12.00 -6.74
N TRP A 246 3.64 -12.03 -8.06
CA TRP A 246 4.36 -11.17 -9.00
C TRP A 246 4.13 -9.68 -8.72
N LEU A 247 2.88 -9.26 -8.54
CA LEU A 247 2.50 -7.86 -8.31
C LEU A 247 3.09 -7.27 -7.03
N GLN A 248 3.40 -8.07 -6.03
CA GLN A 248 4.07 -7.59 -4.82
C GLN A 248 5.49 -7.06 -5.11
N ALA A 249 6.21 -7.71 -6.02
CA ALA A 249 7.57 -7.33 -6.38
C ALA A 249 7.62 -6.39 -7.60
N ASN A 250 6.65 -6.51 -8.50
CA ASN A 250 6.64 -5.84 -9.80
C ASN A 250 5.22 -5.36 -10.13
N ILE A 251 4.95 -4.08 -9.98
CA ILE A 251 3.62 -3.51 -10.22
C ILE A 251 3.37 -3.29 -11.73
N HIS A 252 3.64 -4.30 -12.53
CA HIS A 252 3.43 -4.26 -13.98
C HIS A 252 3.00 -5.64 -14.46
N CYS A 253 2.29 -5.68 -15.58
CA CYS A 253 1.98 -6.93 -16.26
C CYS A 253 3.25 -7.70 -16.60
N PRO A 254 3.35 -9.02 -16.31
CA PRO A 254 4.49 -9.86 -16.68
C PRO A 254 4.79 -9.87 -18.18
N MET A 255 3.75 -9.73 -19.03
CA MET A 255 3.85 -9.85 -20.48
C MET A 255 4.10 -8.50 -21.17
N CYS A 256 3.19 -7.52 -21.01
CA CYS A 256 3.29 -6.24 -21.74
C CYS A 256 3.98 -5.13 -20.94
N ARG A 257 4.24 -5.34 -19.64
CA ARG A 257 4.86 -4.38 -18.71
C ARG A 257 4.03 -3.11 -18.47
N GLU A 258 2.76 -3.08 -18.88
CA GLU A 258 1.86 -1.99 -18.52
C GLU A 258 1.53 -2.02 -17.02
N GLU A 259 1.44 -0.84 -16.41
CA GLU A 259 0.93 -0.73 -15.05
C GLU A 259 -0.58 -1.02 -15.06
N PRO A 260 -1.09 -1.92 -14.20
CA PRO A 260 -2.52 -2.18 -14.07
C PRO A 260 -3.19 -0.97 -13.41
N THR A 261 -3.54 0.02 -14.19
CA THR A 261 -4.36 1.15 -13.75
C THR A 261 -5.81 0.85 -14.07
N THR A 262 -6.70 1.02 -13.11
CA THR A 262 -8.14 1.08 -13.39
C THR A 262 -8.34 2.16 -14.44
N ARG A 263 -8.80 1.77 -15.64
CA ARG A 263 -9.33 2.74 -16.61
C ARG A 263 -10.60 3.32 -15.99
N VAL A 264 -10.44 4.33 -15.17
CA VAL A 264 -11.53 5.28 -14.93
C VAL A 264 -11.72 5.96 -16.26
N SER A 265 -12.73 5.54 -17.00
CA SER A 265 -13.19 6.23 -18.20
C SER A 265 -13.57 7.65 -17.77
N LEU A 266 -12.64 8.57 -17.93
CA LEU A 266 -12.95 9.97 -18.00
C LEU A 266 -13.65 10.15 -19.36
N ASP A 267 -14.91 9.81 -19.43
CA ASP A 267 -15.82 10.34 -20.44
C ASP A 267 -15.95 11.85 -20.19
N VAL A 268 -14.88 12.57 -20.51
CA VAL A 268 -14.95 13.99 -20.79
C VAL A 268 -15.61 14.07 -22.16
N GLY A 269 -16.94 14.29 -22.17
CA GLY A 269 -17.70 14.51 -23.35
C GLY A 269 -16.98 15.49 -24.29
N ALA A 270 -16.53 14.97 -25.41
CA ALA A 270 -16.12 15.76 -26.55
C ALA A 270 -17.35 16.50 -27.08
N ALA A 271 -17.56 17.69 -26.55
CA ALA A 271 -18.49 18.64 -27.16
C ALA A 271 -17.95 18.99 -28.56
N GLN A 272 -18.62 18.47 -29.55
CA GLN A 272 -18.43 18.78 -30.96
C GLN A 272 -18.57 20.28 -31.18
N HIS A 273 -17.45 20.95 -31.46
CA HIS A 273 -17.51 22.22 -32.14
C HIS A 273 -17.69 21.95 -33.64
N ALA A 274 -18.93 22.06 -34.11
CA ALA A 274 -19.27 22.17 -35.48
C ALA A 274 -18.63 23.44 -36.05
N SER A 275 -17.72 23.24 -36.97
CA SER A 275 -17.21 24.28 -37.84
C SER A 275 -18.32 24.78 -38.77
N HIS A 276 -18.62 26.05 -38.69
CA HIS A 276 -19.40 26.76 -39.69
C HIS A 276 -18.43 27.49 -40.59
N ASP A 277 -18.27 26.95 -41.81
CA ASP A 277 -17.71 27.65 -42.95
C ASP A 277 -18.66 28.76 -43.40
N SER A 278 -18.16 29.93 -43.62
CA SER A 278 -18.66 30.86 -44.67
C SER A 278 -17.61 31.97 -44.91
N ASN A 279 -16.90 31.77 -45.97
CA ASN A 279 -16.81 32.65 -47.17
C ASN A 279 -16.71 34.18 -46.95
N ALA A 280 -15.71 34.80 -47.45
CA ALA A 280 -15.66 35.81 -48.52
C ALA A 280 -14.46 36.76 -48.42
N ASP A 281 -13.66 36.68 -49.45
CA ASP A 281 -13.17 37.76 -50.31
C ASP A 281 -12.31 38.93 -49.81
N ALA A 282 -11.25 39.03 -50.55
CA ALA A 282 -10.70 40.21 -51.25
C ALA A 282 -9.61 41.05 -50.59
N ALA A 283 -8.51 40.98 -51.27
CA ALA A 283 -7.73 42.09 -51.84
C ALA A 283 -6.69 42.80 -51.00
N THR A 284 -5.47 42.72 -51.53
CA THR A 284 -4.63 43.77 -52.04
C THR A 284 -3.52 44.34 -51.12
N THR A 285 -2.29 44.09 -51.62
CA THR A 285 -1.14 45.04 -51.73
C THR A 285 -0.66 45.73 -50.44
N ASP A 286 0.58 45.71 -50.08
CA ASP A 286 1.81 46.22 -50.67
C ASP A 286 3.00 46.07 -49.69
N ARG A 287 4.15 45.75 -50.25
CA ARG A 287 5.52 46.26 -50.08
C ARG A 287 5.93 47.06 -48.84
N HIS A 288 7.06 46.71 -48.37
CA HIS A 288 8.33 47.35 -48.10
C HIS A 288 8.96 46.83 -46.80
N THR A 289 10.08 46.11 -46.82
CA THR A 289 11.48 46.55 -46.94
C THR A 289 12.03 47.30 -45.71
N PHE A 290 13.21 46.76 -45.28
CA PHE A 290 14.23 47.33 -44.38
C PHE A 290 13.98 47.23 -42.85
N CYS A 291 14.86 46.74 -42.08
CA CYS A 291 16.30 46.57 -41.87
C CYS A 291 16.55 45.35 -41.02
#